data_bf1ec12f14fd408599fe2f8060aa421b
#
_entry.id   bf1ec12f14fd408599fe2f8060aa421b
#
_cell.length_a   1.000
_cell.length_b   1.000
_cell.length_c   1.000
_cell.angle_alpha   90.00
_cell.angle_beta   90.00
_cell.angle_gamma   90.00
#
_symmetry.space_group_name_H-M   'P 1'
#
loop_
_entity.id
_entity.type
_entity.pdbx_description
1 polymer ?
#
loop_
_entity_poly.entity_id
_entity_poly.type
_entity_poly.pdbx_seq_one_letter_code
_entity_poly.pdbx_strand_id
1 'polypeptide(L)'
;VGKTNFISFFKLINVIYEQRLHNYTMQNPAERLFHYGLKQTKTLEGYLEFGDNAYEVVLQPRDNGSLFIGKEVSYYRGSGYPVHNIGESNIKDSVIYRDNWLRDYLQSYKIYHFHDTSVGSPLRSSANVNDNRMLSSDGGNLPAYLYALQERAPKTLKRIEAVVRMAIPYFGNFNLAPSIFDSAQINLQWQDVEYSEKYFDANDLSDGSVRFIALATLLLQPNLPKSILIDEPELGLHPAAISLLAGMMKSAADRGCQLIISTQSVGLVNHFEPHDIITVDRKEMQSTFQRLDGSALEHWLEDYSLGELWTKSIINGQPTLR
;
A
#
# COMPACT_ATOMS: atom_id res chain seq x y z
N VAL A 1 -11.72 8.14 -10.71
CA VAL A 1 -12.38 8.78 -9.55
C VAL A 1 -12.68 7.72 -8.51
N GLY A 2 -12.27 7.93 -7.22
CA GLY A 2 -12.62 7.00 -6.12
C GLY A 2 -11.56 5.97 -5.73
N LYS A 3 -10.53 5.68 -6.55
CA LYS A 3 -9.45 4.74 -6.22
C LYS A 3 -8.69 5.12 -4.93
N THR A 4 -8.24 6.35 -4.86
CA THR A 4 -7.55 6.89 -3.67
C THR A 4 -8.44 6.91 -2.44
N ASN A 5 -9.76 7.18 -2.62
CA ASN A 5 -10.74 7.10 -1.52
C ASN A 5 -10.87 5.67 -0.99
N PHE A 6 -10.80 4.67 -1.87
CA PHE A 6 -10.82 3.27 -1.47
C PHE A 6 -9.60 2.91 -0.59
N ILE A 7 -8.40 3.31 -1.00
CA ILE A 7 -7.19 3.12 -0.17
C ILE A 7 -7.29 3.91 1.13
N SER A 8 -7.85 5.13 1.09
CA SER A 8 -8.08 5.95 2.28
C SER A 8 -9.05 5.32 3.28
N PHE A 9 -10.00 4.51 2.80
CA PHE A 9 -10.87 3.73 3.68
C PHE A 9 -10.07 2.74 4.53
N PHE A 10 -9.13 2.00 3.95
CA PHE A 10 -8.27 1.10 4.73
C PHE A 10 -7.34 1.85 5.69
N LYS A 11 -6.90 3.06 5.30
CA LYS A 11 -6.18 3.95 6.22
C LYS A 11 -7.04 4.31 7.43
N LEU A 12 -8.31 4.63 7.21
CA LEU A 12 -9.26 4.91 8.29
C LEU A 12 -9.48 3.69 9.19
N ILE A 13 -9.63 2.49 8.61
CA ILE A 13 -9.74 1.23 9.38
C ILE A 13 -8.48 1.01 10.24
N ASN A 14 -7.30 1.25 9.71
CA ASN A 14 -6.05 1.14 10.47
C ASN A 14 -5.99 2.17 11.62
N VAL A 15 -6.43 3.41 11.37
CA VAL A 15 -6.52 4.47 12.39
C VAL A 15 -7.50 4.09 13.50
N ILE A 16 -8.64 3.49 13.17
CA ILE A 16 -9.63 2.96 14.12
C ILE A 16 -8.99 1.87 14.97
N TYR A 17 -8.38 0.88 14.33
CA TYR A 17 -7.71 -0.23 15.01
C TYR A 17 -6.61 0.25 15.98
N GLU A 18 -5.83 1.24 15.56
CA GLU A 18 -4.74 1.83 16.37
C GLU A 18 -5.23 2.81 17.44
N GLN A 19 -6.54 2.98 17.61
CA GLN A 19 -7.16 3.88 18.61
C GLN A 19 -6.71 5.34 18.44
N ARG A 20 -6.64 5.81 17.20
CA ARG A 20 -6.19 7.17 16.84
C ARG A 20 -7.26 7.96 16.08
N LEU A 21 -8.52 7.51 16.11
CA LEU A 21 -9.60 8.10 15.34
C LEU A 21 -9.82 9.58 15.71
N HIS A 22 -9.82 9.89 17.00
CA HIS A 22 -10.00 11.27 17.47
C HIS A 22 -8.91 12.21 16.91
N ASN A 23 -7.64 11.83 17.08
CA ASN A 23 -6.52 12.65 16.61
C ASN A 23 -6.51 12.78 15.09
N TYR A 24 -6.82 11.71 14.38
CA TYR A 24 -6.91 11.70 12.91
C TYR A 24 -8.00 12.65 12.42
N THR A 25 -9.17 12.63 13.05
CA THR A 25 -10.32 13.42 12.61
C THR A 25 -10.23 14.90 13.03
N MET A 26 -9.42 15.23 14.03
CA MET A 26 -9.07 16.64 14.31
C MET A 26 -8.24 17.26 13.16
N GLN A 27 -7.42 16.48 12.49
CA GLN A 27 -6.65 16.90 11.31
C GLN A 27 -7.43 16.77 10.00
N ASN A 28 -8.39 15.83 9.95
CA ASN A 28 -9.25 15.53 8.81
C ASN A 28 -10.72 15.61 9.24
N PRO A 29 -11.31 16.80 9.28
CA PRO A 29 -12.68 16.97 9.78
C PRO A 29 -13.71 16.12 9.04
N ALA A 30 -14.75 15.70 9.75
CA ALA A 30 -15.86 14.91 9.23
C ALA A 30 -16.44 15.46 7.92
N GLU A 31 -16.52 16.78 7.78
CA GLU A 31 -17.01 17.45 6.57
C GLU A 31 -16.26 17.04 5.30
N ARG A 32 -14.96 16.71 5.40
CA ARG A 32 -14.13 16.26 4.28
C ARG A 32 -14.19 14.76 4.05
N LEU A 33 -14.52 13.99 5.08
CA LEU A 33 -14.56 12.53 5.02
C LEU A 33 -15.91 12.01 4.52
N PHE A 34 -16.98 12.79 4.75
CA PHE A 34 -18.34 12.42 4.37
C PHE A 34 -18.66 12.82 2.94
N HIS A 35 -19.40 11.96 2.25
CA HIS A 35 -19.86 12.21 0.90
C HIS A 35 -20.78 13.43 0.86
N TYR A 36 -20.36 14.47 0.14
CA TYR A 36 -21.00 15.80 0.08
C TYR A 36 -21.23 16.47 1.45
N GLY A 37 -20.38 16.11 2.46
CA GLY A 37 -20.40 16.73 3.78
C GLY A 37 -21.55 16.31 4.66
N LEU A 38 -21.59 16.88 5.87
CA LEU A 38 -22.53 16.49 6.94
C LEU A 38 -24.00 16.83 6.66
N LYS A 39 -24.28 17.69 5.67
CA LYS A 39 -25.66 18.02 5.29
C LYS A 39 -26.36 16.85 4.59
N GLN A 40 -25.64 16.07 3.80
CA GLN A 40 -26.20 14.94 3.06
C GLN A 40 -25.93 13.60 3.75
N THR A 41 -24.72 13.39 4.26
CA THR A 41 -24.32 12.13 4.88
C THR A 41 -24.24 12.29 6.40
N LYS A 42 -24.90 11.42 7.14
CA LYS A 42 -24.95 11.47 8.62
C LYS A 42 -24.06 10.45 9.29
N THR A 43 -23.73 9.36 8.61
CA THR A 43 -22.91 8.26 9.11
C THR A 43 -21.93 7.82 8.03
N LEU A 44 -20.77 7.29 8.44
CA LEU A 44 -19.88 6.56 7.58
C LEU A 44 -19.87 5.10 8.06
N GLU A 45 -20.25 4.19 7.18
CA GLU A 45 -20.37 2.78 7.51
C GLU A 45 -19.31 1.99 6.77
N GLY A 46 -18.63 1.11 7.48
CA GLY A 46 -17.64 0.19 6.94
C GLY A 46 -18.00 -1.24 7.32
N TYR A 47 -17.99 -2.14 6.34
CA TYR A 47 -18.14 -3.58 6.55
C TYR A 47 -17.02 -4.31 5.81
N LEU A 48 -16.30 -5.14 6.54
CA LEU A 48 -15.17 -5.92 6.05
C LEU A 48 -15.41 -7.39 6.37
N GLU A 49 -15.23 -8.25 5.37
CA GLU A 49 -15.45 -9.69 5.49
C GLU A 49 -14.14 -10.46 5.28
N PHE A 50 -13.89 -11.46 6.14
CA PHE A 50 -12.65 -12.24 6.20
C PHE A 50 -12.98 -13.73 6.36
N GLY A 51 -13.54 -14.34 5.34
CA GLY A 51 -14.04 -15.70 5.41
C GLY A 51 -15.16 -15.86 6.46
N ASP A 52 -14.93 -16.64 7.52
CA ASP A 52 -15.92 -16.81 8.59
C ASP A 52 -16.07 -15.59 9.52
N ASN A 53 -15.17 -14.61 9.42
CA ASN A 53 -15.16 -13.42 10.28
C ASN A 53 -15.57 -12.18 9.48
N ALA A 54 -16.22 -11.20 10.15
CA ALA A 54 -16.44 -9.88 9.59
C ALA A 54 -16.36 -8.79 10.67
N TYR A 55 -16.18 -7.56 10.21
CA TYR A 55 -16.09 -6.38 11.06
C TYR A 55 -16.97 -5.27 10.50
N GLU A 56 -17.82 -4.71 11.35
CA GLU A 56 -18.66 -3.57 11.03
C GLU A 56 -18.35 -2.40 11.96
N VAL A 57 -18.21 -1.23 11.39
CA VAL A 57 -18.04 0.01 12.13
C VAL A 57 -18.92 1.11 11.54
N VAL A 58 -19.58 1.86 12.40
CA VAL A 58 -20.38 3.04 12.04
C VAL A 58 -19.80 4.25 12.78
N LEU A 59 -19.32 5.22 12.01
CA LEU A 59 -18.78 6.47 12.52
C LEU A 59 -19.84 7.56 12.45
N GLN A 60 -19.87 8.39 13.48
CA GLN A 60 -20.77 9.53 13.61
C GLN A 60 -19.98 10.81 13.93
N PRO A 61 -20.43 11.96 13.44
CA PRO A 61 -19.78 13.22 13.72
C PRO A 61 -20.15 13.74 15.12
N ARG A 62 -19.21 14.41 15.76
CA ARG A 62 -19.44 15.27 16.94
C ARG A 62 -19.62 16.71 16.52
N ASP A 63 -20.14 17.53 17.41
CA ASP A 63 -20.34 18.98 17.18
C ASP A 63 -19.04 19.74 16.87
N ASN A 64 -17.91 19.25 17.36
CA ASN A 64 -16.58 19.82 17.10
C ASN A 64 -15.97 19.35 15.76
N GLY A 65 -16.71 18.60 14.93
CA GLY A 65 -16.25 18.10 13.64
C GLY A 65 -15.37 16.83 13.69
N SER A 66 -15.06 16.32 14.88
CA SER A 66 -14.41 15.01 15.01
C SER A 66 -15.41 13.86 14.83
N LEU A 67 -14.89 12.63 14.60
CA LEU A 67 -15.71 11.44 14.54
C LEU A 67 -15.58 10.61 15.82
N PHE A 68 -16.61 9.81 16.09
CA PHE A 68 -16.60 8.76 17.10
C PHE A 68 -17.27 7.50 16.57
N ILE A 69 -16.99 6.37 17.21
CA ILE A 69 -17.59 5.10 16.86
C ILE A 69 -18.97 5.03 17.54
N GLY A 70 -20.04 5.12 16.74
CA GLY A 70 -21.42 4.96 17.20
C GLY A 70 -21.84 3.50 17.30
N LYS A 71 -21.29 2.64 16.42
CA LYS A 71 -21.54 1.19 16.44
C LYS A 71 -20.27 0.45 16.03
N GLU A 72 -19.92 -0.60 16.75
CA GLU A 72 -18.80 -1.49 16.43
C GLU A 72 -19.23 -2.94 16.68
N VAL A 73 -19.09 -3.81 15.68
CA VAL A 73 -19.53 -5.22 15.78
C VAL A 73 -18.46 -6.12 15.15
N SER A 74 -18.07 -7.15 15.89
CA SER A 74 -17.33 -8.28 15.34
C SER A 74 -18.28 -9.41 14.99
N TYR A 75 -18.08 -10.07 13.86
CA TYR A 75 -18.91 -11.19 13.42
C TYR A 75 -18.07 -12.46 13.34
N TYR A 76 -18.72 -13.57 13.68
CA TYR A 76 -18.21 -14.91 13.43
C TYR A 76 -19.34 -15.80 12.91
N ARG A 77 -19.17 -16.38 11.72
CA ARG A 77 -20.18 -17.21 11.03
C ARG A 77 -21.57 -16.59 11.00
N GLY A 78 -21.64 -15.31 10.68
CA GLY A 78 -22.88 -14.54 10.58
C GLY A 78 -23.46 -14.06 11.91
N SER A 79 -22.96 -14.51 13.06
CA SER A 79 -23.40 -14.02 14.37
C SER A 79 -22.62 -12.77 14.76
N GLY A 80 -23.33 -11.66 15.00
CA GLY A 80 -22.77 -10.37 15.38
C GLY A 80 -22.60 -10.22 16.89
N TYR A 81 -21.47 -9.67 17.30
CA TYR A 81 -21.12 -9.42 18.70
C TYR A 81 -20.68 -7.98 18.86
N PRO A 82 -21.47 -7.15 19.57
CA PRO A 82 -21.06 -5.76 19.82
C PRO A 82 -19.73 -5.68 20.53
N VAL A 83 -18.88 -4.77 20.06
CA VAL A 83 -17.60 -4.43 20.70
C VAL A 83 -17.85 -3.24 21.61
N HIS A 84 -17.45 -3.36 22.87
CA HIS A 84 -17.54 -2.23 23.80
C HIS A 84 -16.51 -1.19 23.41
N ASN A 85 -16.95 0.06 23.19
CA ASN A 85 -16.08 1.20 22.88
C ASN A 85 -16.52 2.44 23.67
N ILE A 86 -15.60 3.38 23.85
CA ILE A 86 -15.84 4.70 24.45
C ILE A 86 -15.37 5.76 23.45
N GLY A 87 -15.91 5.68 22.20
CA GLY A 87 -15.58 6.59 21.12
C GLY A 87 -14.35 6.20 20.27
N GLU A 88 -13.47 5.34 20.78
CA GLU A 88 -12.38 4.66 20.09
C GLU A 88 -12.62 3.15 20.09
N SER A 89 -12.03 2.43 19.12
CA SER A 89 -12.14 0.96 19.05
C SER A 89 -11.48 0.27 20.23
N ASN A 90 -12.08 -0.81 20.69
CA ASN A 90 -11.49 -1.66 21.73
C ASN A 90 -11.04 -3.03 21.19
N ILE A 91 -11.07 -3.23 19.89
CA ILE A 91 -10.66 -4.50 19.26
C ILE A 91 -9.20 -4.83 19.55
N LYS A 92 -8.32 -3.83 19.51
CA LYS A 92 -6.88 -4.00 19.73
C LYS A 92 -6.56 -4.58 21.11
N ASP A 93 -7.27 -4.12 22.13
CA ASP A 93 -7.05 -4.49 23.53
C ASP A 93 -8.07 -5.52 24.03
N SER A 94 -8.95 -6.03 23.16
CA SER A 94 -9.95 -7.02 23.52
C SER A 94 -9.30 -8.30 24.05
N VAL A 95 -9.76 -8.77 25.20
CA VAL A 95 -9.36 -10.05 25.80
C VAL A 95 -10.18 -11.22 25.29
N ILE A 96 -11.15 -10.96 24.42
CA ILE A 96 -12.07 -11.96 23.86
C ILE A 96 -11.33 -12.75 22.78
N TYR A 97 -11.27 -14.08 22.94
CA TYR A 97 -10.50 -14.97 22.05
C TYR A 97 -10.89 -14.85 20.58
N ARG A 98 -12.18 -14.71 20.26
CA ARG A 98 -12.63 -14.56 18.86
C ARG A 98 -12.09 -13.29 18.20
N ASP A 99 -11.87 -12.20 18.96
CA ASP A 99 -11.37 -10.93 18.42
C ASP A 99 -9.90 -11.02 18.02
N ASN A 100 -9.17 -12.07 18.46
CA ASN A 100 -7.79 -12.33 18.03
C ASN A 100 -7.69 -12.52 16.52
N TRP A 101 -8.64 -13.25 15.92
CA TRP A 101 -8.68 -13.46 14.47
C TRP A 101 -8.92 -12.16 13.73
N LEU A 102 -9.86 -11.35 14.24
CA LEU A 102 -10.16 -10.06 13.66
C LEU A 102 -8.96 -9.09 13.77
N ARG A 103 -8.27 -9.09 14.92
CA ARG A 103 -7.02 -8.31 15.12
C ARG A 103 -5.98 -8.66 14.07
N ASP A 104 -5.75 -9.95 13.81
CA ASP A 104 -4.78 -10.42 12.83
C ASP A 104 -5.07 -9.88 11.42
N TYR A 105 -6.34 -9.72 11.05
CA TYR A 105 -6.74 -9.10 9.78
C TYR A 105 -6.59 -7.59 9.81
N LEU A 106 -7.15 -6.91 10.81
CA LEU A 106 -7.15 -5.44 10.87
C LEU A 106 -5.73 -4.86 10.98
N GLN A 107 -4.83 -5.48 11.74
CA GLN A 107 -3.43 -5.06 11.83
C GLN A 107 -2.61 -5.42 10.58
N SER A 108 -3.10 -6.33 9.74
CA SER A 108 -2.37 -6.82 8.57
C SER A 108 -2.37 -5.84 7.40
N TYR A 109 -3.31 -4.91 7.35
CA TYR A 109 -3.36 -3.90 6.30
C TYR A 109 -2.20 -2.93 6.43
N LYS A 110 -1.23 -3.07 5.54
CA LYS A 110 -0.08 -2.16 5.46
C LYS A 110 -0.20 -1.32 4.21
N ILE A 111 -0.30 -0.01 4.41
CA ILE A 111 -0.43 0.96 3.33
C ILE A 111 0.93 1.61 3.15
N TYR A 112 1.47 1.51 1.95
CA TYR A 112 2.77 2.08 1.61
C TYR A 112 2.62 3.26 0.65
N HIS A 113 3.36 4.31 0.93
CA HIS A 113 3.34 5.58 0.20
C HIS A 113 4.77 5.99 -0.15
N PHE A 114 5.25 5.57 -1.32
CA PHE A 114 6.59 5.93 -1.81
C PHE A 114 6.54 7.06 -2.85
N HIS A 115 5.56 7.96 -2.71
CA HIS A 115 5.38 9.07 -3.66
C HIS A 115 6.38 10.20 -3.46
N ASP A 116 6.72 10.51 -2.21
CA ASP A 116 7.70 11.55 -1.93
C ASP A 116 9.11 11.01 -2.15
N THR A 117 9.73 11.47 -3.23
CA THR A 117 11.10 11.17 -3.62
C THR A 117 11.96 12.43 -3.68
N SER A 118 11.46 13.56 -3.16
CA SER A 118 12.17 14.83 -3.10
C SER A 118 13.43 14.72 -2.24
N VAL A 119 14.33 15.68 -2.41
CA VAL A 119 15.50 15.83 -1.53
C VAL A 119 15.01 16.10 -0.11
N GLY A 120 15.42 15.25 0.84
CA GLY A 120 14.93 15.30 2.23
C GLY A 120 13.67 14.46 2.50
N SER A 121 13.14 13.76 1.49
CA SER A 121 12.08 12.77 1.70
C SER A 121 12.53 11.63 2.63
N PRO A 122 11.60 10.94 3.30
CA PRO A 122 11.90 9.77 4.11
C PRO A 122 12.75 8.74 3.37
N LEU A 123 12.47 8.46 2.09
CA LEU A 123 13.19 7.50 1.24
C LEU A 123 14.68 7.82 1.04
N ARG A 124 15.07 9.09 1.19
CA ARG A 124 16.45 9.57 0.99
C ARG A 124 17.16 9.93 2.30
N SER A 125 16.43 9.84 3.41
CA SER A 125 16.94 10.21 4.73
C SER A 125 17.78 9.10 5.35
N SER A 126 18.63 9.48 6.30
CA SER A 126 19.27 8.53 7.21
C SER A 126 18.24 7.88 8.13
N ALA A 127 18.51 6.68 8.57
CA ALA A 127 17.64 5.94 9.49
C ALA A 127 18.40 5.51 10.75
N ASN A 128 17.67 5.31 11.85
CA ASN A 128 18.23 4.67 13.02
C ASN A 128 18.44 3.17 12.73
N VAL A 129 19.63 2.66 12.95
CA VAL A 129 19.99 1.25 12.72
C VAL A 129 19.04 0.28 13.41
N ASN A 130 18.48 0.64 14.56
CA ASN A 130 17.56 -0.21 15.32
C ASN A 130 16.12 -0.20 14.77
N ASP A 131 15.76 0.72 13.87
CA ASP A 131 14.47 0.71 13.19
C ASP A 131 14.51 -0.22 11.96
N ASN A 132 14.60 -1.52 12.22
CA ASN A 132 14.92 -2.52 11.20
C ASN A 132 14.01 -3.77 11.24
N ARG A 133 12.90 -3.75 12.00
CA ARG A 133 12.02 -4.91 12.14
C ARG A 133 11.06 -5.08 10.97
N MET A 134 10.55 -3.97 10.46
CA MET A 134 9.63 -3.91 9.33
C MET A 134 9.94 -2.66 8.51
N LEU A 135 9.75 -2.72 7.20
CA LEU A 135 9.85 -1.54 6.35
C LEU A 135 8.73 -0.55 6.72
N SER A 136 9.08 0.71 6.96
CA SER A 136 8.11 1.77 7.26
C SER A 136 7.25 2.10 6.03
N SER A 137 6.06 2.61 6.29
CA SER A 137 5.06 2.89 5.24
C SER A 137 5.51 3.95 4.22
N ASP A 138 6.41 4.83 4.62
CA ASP A 138 7.00 5.89 3.81
C ASP A 138 8.43 5.57 3.32
N GLY A 139 8.96 4.41 3.71
CA GLY A 139 10.32 3.99 3.38
C GLY A 139 11.43 4.69 4.18
N GLY A 140 11.09 5.46 5.22
CA GLY A 140 12.07 6.24 5.98
C GLY A 140 13.15 5.41 6.68
N ASN A 141 12.91 4.13 6.90
CA ASN A 141 13.90 3.20 7.47
C ASN A 141 14.52 2.25 6.42
N LEU A 142 14.39 2.55 5.13
CA LEU A 142 14.89 1.69 4.06
C LEU A 142 16.34 1.25 4.24
N PRO A 143 17.32 2.15 4.56
CA PRO A 143 18.70 1.74 4.75
C PRO A 143 18.89 0.81 5.95
N ALA A 144 18.22 1.05 7.07
CA ALA A 144 18.28 0.20 8.25
C ALA A 144 17.65 -1.19 8.01
N TYR A 145 16.56 -1.23 7.25
CA TYR A 145 15.90 -2.48 6.88
C TYR A 145 16.76 -3.32 5.92
N LEU A 146 17.37 -2.70 4.90
CA LEU A 146 18.32 -3.38 4.00
C LEU A 146 19.53 -3.90 4.74
N TYR A 147 20.08 -3.12 5.70
CA TYR A 147 21.17 -3.57 6.56
C TYR A 147 20.76 -4.80 7.40
N ALA A 148 19.57 -4.80 7.96
CA ALA A 148 19.06 -5.99 8.66
C ALA A 148 18.92 -7.22 7.73
N LEU A 149 18.55 -7.01 6.46
CA LEU A 149 18.55 -8.09 5.47
C LEU A 149 19.97 -8.57 5.14
N GLN A 150 20.96 -7.68 5.09
CA GLN A 150 22.36 -8.07 4.93
C GLN A 150 22.80 -9.06 6.00
N GLU A 151 22.47 -8.77 7.26
CA GLU A 151 22.89 -9.56 8.41
C GLU A 151 22.07 -10.87 8.57
N ARG A 152 20.75 -10.81 8.34
CA ARG A 152 19.82 -11.91 8.70
C ARG A 152 19.37 -12.73 7.50
N ALA A 153 19.36 -12.15 6.31
CA ALA A 153 18.85 -12.77 5.08
C ALA A 153 19.66 -12.36 3.83
N PRO A 154 20.98 -12.61 3.80
CA PRO A 154 21.86 -12.12 2.73
C PRO A 154 21.46 -12.61 1.34
N LYS A 155 20.83 -13.78 1.23
CA LYS A 155 20.30 -14.29 -0.04
C LYS A 155 19.16 -13.40 -0.56
N THR A 156 18.33 -12.87 0.34
CA THR A 156 17.24 -11.94 -0.03
C THR A 156 17.81 -10.61 -0.50
N LEU A 157 18.81 -10.05 0.19
CA LEU A 157 19.46 -8.82 -0.24
C LEU A 157 20.08 -8.98 -1.64
N LYS A 158 20.81 -10.07 -1.89
CA LYS A 158 21.37 -10.37 -3.22
C LYS A 158 20.29 -10.49 -4.31
N ARG A 159 19.11 -11.03 -3.98
CA ARG A 159 17.98 -11.09 -4.90
C ARG A 159 17.43 -9.70 -5.18
N ILE A 160 17.30 -8.85 -4.16
CA ILE A 160 16.88 -7.44 -4.32
C ILE A 160 17.88 -6.70 -5.22
N GLU A 161 19.17 -6.79 -4.93
CA GLU A 161 20.22 -6.16 -5.76
C GLU A 161 20.20 -6.64 -7.21
N ALA A 162 19.98 -7.93 -7.44
CA ALA A 162 19.88 -8.50 -8.78
C ALA A 162 18.70 -7.89 -9.56
N VAL A 163 17.53 -7.75 -8.92
CA VAL A 163 16.34 -7.13 -9.54
C VAL A 163 16.54 -5.63 -9.74
N VAL A 164 17.18 -4.95 -8.78
CA VAL A 164 17.50 -3.51 -8.90
C VAL A 164 18.44 -3.28 -10.10
N ARG A 165 19.46 -4.11 -10.31
CA ARG A 165 20.36 -4.03 -11.49
C ARG A 165 19.63 -4.20 -12.82
N MET A 166 18.58 -5.02 -12.87
CA MET A 166 17.78 -5.16 -14.09
C MET A 166 17.02 -3.88 -14.46
N ALA A 167 16.61 -3.10 -13.45
CA ALA A 167 15.90 -1.84 -13.64
C ALA A 167 16.85 -0.64 -13.75
N ILE A 168 18.00 -0.70 -13.09
CA ILE A 168 18.99 0.37 -12.95
C ILE A 168 20.35 -0.20 -13.36
N PRO A 169 20.70 -0.19 -14.66
CA PRO A 169 21.87 -0.92 -15.16
C PRO A 169 23.23 -0.47 -14.57
N TYR A 170 23.35 0.78 -14.14
CA TYR A 170 24.54 1.33 -13.50
C TYR A 170 24.67 0.96 -12.01
N PHE A 171 23.62 0.44 -11.37
CA PHE A 171 23.66 0.02 -9.98
C PHE A 171 24.50 -1.24 -9.80
N GLY A 172 25.49 -1.22 -8.96
CA GLY A 172 26.34 -2.38 -8.60
C GLY A 172 25.79 -3.14 -7.40
N ASN A 173 25.96 -2.58 -6.23
CA ASN A 173 25.50 -3.17 -4.96
C ASN A 173 25.28 -2.06 -3.92
N PHE A 174 24.56 -2.40 -2.85
CA PHE A 174 24.48 -1.53 -1.70
C PHE A 174 25.77 -1.56 -0.88
N ASN A 175 26.08 -0.43 -0.25
CA ASN A 175 27.06 -0.31 0.82
C ASN A 175 26.33 0.05 2.11
N LEU A 176 26.04 -0.95 2.91
CA LEU A 176 25.21 -0.83 4.11
C LEU A 176 26.08 -0.98 5.35
N ALA A 177 26.51 0.15 5.89
CA ALA A 177 27.27 0.21 7.14
C ALA A 177 26.77 1.38 7.99
N PRO A 178 26.72 1.22 9.32
CA PRO A 178 26.47 2.35 10.20
C PRO A 178 27.50 3.46 10.00
N SER A 179 27.08 4.70 10.23
CA SER A 179 27.98 5.85 10.13
C SER A 179 29.14 5.72 11.12
N ILE A 180 30.36 6.06 10.66
CA ILE A 180 31.56 6.05 11.50
C ILE A 180 31.44 7.10 12.62
N PHE A 181 30.75 8.21 12.38
CA PHE A 181 30.60 9.31 13.35
C PHE A 181 29.40 9.13 14.28
N ASP A 182 28.39 8.36 13.86
CA ASP A 182 27.21 8.03 14.68
C ASP A 182 26.75 6.61 14.34
N SER A 183 27.19 5.65 15.12
CA SER A 183 26.86 4.23 14.94
C SER A 183 25.37 3.90 15.07
N ALA A 184 24.55 4.84 15.54
CA ALA A 184 23.09 4.68 15.57
C ALA A 184 22.42 5.05 14.24
N GLN A 185 23.13 5.68 13.31
CA GLN A 185 22.62 6.14 12.03
C GLN A 185 23.20 5.34 10.86
N ILE A 186 22.37 5.13 9.84
CA ILE A 186 22.76 4.50 8.59
C ILE A 186 22.14 5.24 7.40
N ASN A 187 22.91 5.38 6.34
CA ASN A 187 22.47 5.97 5.07
C ASN A 187 22.33 4.90 4.00
N LEU A 188 21.46 5.16 3.02
CA LEU A 188 21.39 4.35 1.82
C LEU A 188 22.56 4.74 0.90
N GLN A 189 23.62 3.93 0.94
CA GLN A 189 24.77 4.08 0.04
C GLN A 189 24.80 2.95 -0.97
N TRP A 190 25.33 3.23 -2.15
CA TRP A 190 25.45 2.26 -3.23
C TRP A 190 26.71 2.52 -4.06
N GLN A 191 27.12 1.52 -4.83
CA GLN A 191 28.24 1.60 -5.75
C GLN A 191 27.74 1.52 -7.19
N ASP A 192 28.36 2.27 -8.07
CA ASP A 192 28.19 2.17 -9.51
C ASP A 192 29.06 1.04 -10.06
N VAL A 193 28.56 0.34 -11.09
CA VAL A 193 29.27 -0.78 -11.75
C VAL A 193 30.59 -0.30 -12.36
N GLU A 194 30.60 0.91 -12.93
CA GLU A 194 31.79 1.46 -13.61
C GLU A 194 32.74 2.21 -12.65
N TYR A 195 32.23 2.68 -11.50
CA TYR A 195 32.97 3.47 -10.51
C TYR A 195 32.97 2.81 -9.13
N SER A 196 33.48 1.58 -9.05
CA SER A 196 33.48 0.77 -7.83
C SER A 196 34.30 1.35 -6.67
N GLU A 197 35.17 2.33 -6.91
CA GLU A 197 35.97 3.01 -5.87
C GLU A 197 35.20 4.14 -5.16
N LYS A 198 34.05 4.56 -5.68
CA LYS A 198 33.23 5.64 -5.14
C LYS A 198 31.91 5.10 -4.61
N TYR A 199 31.52 5.57 -3.42
CA TYR A 199 30.16 5.40 -2.89
C TYR A 199 29.30 6.60 -3.24
N PHE A 200 28.11 6.33 -3.67
CA PHE A 200 27.05 7.29 -3.93
C PHE A 200 25.99 7.15 -2.84
N ASP A 201 25.25 8.21 -2.57
CA ASP A 201 24.15 8.15 -1.61
C ASP A 201 22.75 8.16 -2.30
N ALA A 202 21.69 8.13 -1.50
CA ALA A 202 20.33 8.10 -2.04
C ALA A 202 19.98 9.32 -2.90
N ASN A 203 20.65 10.48 -2.71
CA ASN A 203 20.38 11.70 -3.47
C ASN A 203 20.93 11.64 -4.90
N ASP A 204 21.89 10.76 -5.14
CA ASP A 204 22.45 10.53 -6.48
C ASP A 204 21.55 9.62 -7.34
N LEU A 205 20.53 8.98 -6.76
CA LEU A 205 19.55 8.18 -7.48
C LEU A 205 18.45 9.07 -8.10
N SER A 206 17.92 8.67 -9.25
CA SER A 206 16.71 9.28 -9.78
C SER A 206 15.49 8.95 -8.90
N ASP A 207 14.41 9.74 -9.01
CA ASP A 207 13.16 9.51 -8.28
C ASP A 207 12.56 8.13 -8.54
N GLY A 208 12.56 7.70 -9.79
CA GLY A 208 12.12 6.35 -10.16
C GLY A 208 13.03 5.26 -9.58
N SER A 209 14.35 5.50 -9.52
CA SER A 209 15.29 4.52 -8.98
C SER A 209 15.12 4.30 -7.49
N VAL A 210 15.05 5.34 -6.67
CA VAL A 210 14.87 5.18 -5.22
C VAL A 210 13.51 4.55 -4.89
N ARG A 211 12.46 4.94 -5.63
CA ARG A 211 11.13 4.32 -5.50
C ARG A 211 11.16 2.84 -5.86
N PHE A 212 11.80 2.48 -6.97
CA PHE A 212 11.92 1.08 -7.40
C PHE A 212 12.67 0.23 -6.37
N ILE A 213 13.74 0.74 -5.77
CA ILE A 213 14.48 0.07 -4.69
C ILE A 213 13.56 -0.20 -3.49
N ALA A 214 12.77 0.79 -3.06
CA ALA A 214 11.82 0.62 -1.96
C ALA A 214 10.74 -0.44 -2.28
N LEU A 215 10.18 -0.40 -3.51
CA LEU A 215 9.19 -1.39 -3.96
C LEU A 215 9.79 -2.80 -4.08
N ALA A 216 11.00 -2.93 -4.61
CA ALA A 216 11.70 -4.21 -4.67
C ALA A 216 11.97 -4.76 -3.26
N THR A 217 12.41 -3.91 -2.34
CA THR A 217 12.62 -4.29 -0.94
C THR A 217 11.31 -4.75 -0.30
N LEU A 218 10.22 -4.01 -0.49
CA LEU A 218 8.90 -4.34 0.04
C LEU A 218 8.39 -5.69 -0.48
N LEU A 219 8.46 -5.92 -1.79
CA LEU A 219 7.83 -7.09 -2.42
C LEU A 219 8.69 -8.36 -2.33
N LEU A 220 10.01 -8.22 -2.20
CA LEU A 220 10.94 -9.35 -2.14
C LEU A 220 11.35 -9.74 -0.72
N GLN A 221 10.95 -8.98 0.31
CA GLN A 221 11.26 -9.28 1.71
C GLN A 221 10.82 -10.70 2.12
N PRO A 222 11.50 -11.36 3.09
CA PRO A 222 11.18 -12.73 3.46
C PRO A 222 9.81 -12.87 4.12
N ASN A 223 9.45 -11.92 4.97
CA ASN A 223 8.20 -11.93 5.75
C ASN A 223 7.26 -10.84 5.20
N LEU A 224 6.45 -11.20 4.20
CA LEU A 224 5.46 -10.29 3.66
C LEU A 224 4.32 -10.06 4.66
N PRO A 225 3.79 -8.83 4.75
CA PRO A 225 2.48 -8.61 5.36
C PRO A 225 1.40 -9.46 4.68
N LYS A 226 0.34 -9.80 5.40
CA LYS A 226 -0.81 -10.52 4.80
C LYS A 226 -1.48 -9.69 3.71
N SER A 227 -1.52 -8.37 3.88
CA SER A 227 -2.12 -7.46 2.90
C SER A 227 -1.26 -6.20 2.74
N ILE A 228 -0.99 -5.84 1.50
CA ILE A 228 -0.23 -4.64 1.10
C ILE A 228 -1.12 -3.79 0.19
N LEU A 229 -1.25 -2.50 0.52
CA LEU A 229 -1.95 -1.52 -0.28
C LEU A 229 -0.94 -0.48 -0.78
N ILE A 230 -0.94 -0.20 -2.08
CA ILE A 230 -0.06 0.80 -2.69
C ILE A 230 -0.86 1.62 -3.71
N ASP A 231 -0.73 2.94 -3.64
CA ASP A 231 -1.30 3.85 -4.63
C ASP A 231 -0.25 4.18 -5.69
N GLU A 232 -0.58 4.02 -6.96
CA GLU A 232 0.23 4.37 -8.15
C GLU A 232 1.73 4.00 -8.01
N PRO A 233 2.10 2.73 -7.74
CA PRO A 233 3.50 2.33 -7.51
C PRO A 233 4.39 2.52 -8.74
N GLU A 234 3.83 2.55 -9.91
CA GLU A 234 4.52 2.69 -11.19
C GLU A 234 4.92 4.13 -11.54
N LEU A 235 4.48 5.11 -10.76
CA LEU A 235 4.71 6.53 -11.06
C LEU A 235 6.21 6.84 -11.14
N GLY A 236 6.64 7.39 -12.29
CA GLY A 236 8.04 7.75 -12.55
C GLY A 236 8.96 6.56 -12.89
N LEU A 237 8.42 5.36 -13.03
CA LEU A 237 9.18 4.19 -13.45
C LEU A 237 9.27 4.08 -14.98
N HIS A 238 10.42 3.64 -15.47
CA HIS A 238 10.61 3.26 -16.87
C HIS A 238 9.78 2.00 -17.20
N PRO A 239 9.25 1.82 -18.43
CA PRO A 239 8.45 0.65 -18.81
C PRO A 239 9.08 -0.71 -18.44
N ALA A 240 10.40 -0.87 -18.62
CA ALA A 240 11.09 -2.08 -18.21
C ALA A 240 11.00 -2.34 -16.69
N ALA A 241 11.09 -1.27 -15.88
CA ALA A 241 10.93 -1.38 -14.43
C ALA A 241 9.47 -1.70 -14.02
N ILE A 242 8.47 -1.24 -14.79
CA ILE A 242 7.05 -1.60 -14.57
C ILE A 242 6.85 -3.11 -14.79
N SER A 243 7.47 -3.70 -15.81
CA SER A 243 7.40 -5.16 -16.05
C SER A 243 8.01 -5.96 -14.91
N LEU A 244 9.15 -5.52 -14.38
CA LEU A 244 9.78 -6.14 -13.20
C LEU A 244 8.90 -6.00 -11.96
N LEU A 245 8.30 -4.81 -11.77
CA LEU A 245 7.38 -4.55 -10.68
C LEU A 245 6.18 -5.49 -10.71
N ALA A 246 5.54 -5.64 -11.88
CA ALA A 246 4.44 -6.58 -12.06
C ALA A 246 4.84 -8.04 -11.73
N GLY A 247 6.02 -8.47 -12.16
CA GLY A 247 6.56 -9.78 -11.81
C GLY A 247 6.78 -9.97 -10.31
N MET A 248 7.28 -8.94 -9.61
CA MET A 248 7.42 -8.96 -8.14
C MET A 248 6.07 -9.00 -7.43
N MET A 249 5.06 -8.28 -7.94
CA MET A 249 3.68 -8.30 -7.41
C MET A 249 3.08 -9.70 -7.52
N LYS A 250 3.16 -10.34 -8.69
CA LYS A 250 2.69 -11.72 -8.88
C LYS A 250 3.41 -12.68 -7.92
N SER A 251 4.73 -12.59 -7.83
CA SER A 251 5.51 -13.40 -6.88
C SER A 251 5.13 -13.18 -5.42
N ALA A 252 4.76 -11.97 -5.02
CA ALA A 252 4.28 -11.70 -3.67
C ALA A 252 2.88 -12.29 -3.43
N ALA A 253 1.99 -12.22 -4.43
CA ALA A 253 0.67 -12.84 -4.38
C ALA A 253 0.77 -14.38 -4.28
N ASP A 254 1.63 -15.02 -5.07
CA ASP A 254 1.91 -16.47 -5.00
C ASP A 254 2.42 -16.91 -3.62
N ARG A 255 3.05 -16.00 -2.87
CA ARG A 255 3.50 -16.22 -1.49
C ARG A 255 2.41 -15.96 -0.46
N GLY A 256 1.16 -15.75 -0.88
CA GLY A 256 -0.01 -15.57 -0.02
C GLY A 256 -0.23 -14.13 0.48
N CYS A 257 0.44 -13.13 -0.09
CA CYS A 257 0.19 -11.73 0.22
C CYS A 257 -0.95 -11.19 -0.67
N GLN A 258 -1.99 -10.64 -0.06
CA GLN A 258 -3.01 -9.89 -0.80
C GLN A 258 -2.47 -8.52 -1.19
N LEU A 259 -2.42 -8.24 -2.50
CA LEU A 259 -2.02 -6.94 -3.01
C LEU A 259 -3.25 -6.16 -3.49
N ILE A 260 -3.41 -4.94 -3.02
CA ILE A 260 -4.42 -3.99 -3.48
C ILE A 260 -3.68 -2.78 -4.05
N ILE A 261 -3.69 -2.66 -5.37
CA ILE A 261 -2.92 -1.66 -6.10
C ILE A 261 -3.87 -0.74 -6.82
N SER A 262 -3.78 0.55 -6.57
CA SER A 262 -4.43 1.53 -7.43
C SER A 262 -3.46 1.97 -8.52
N THR A 263 -3.93 2.03 -9.75
CA THR A 263 -3.10 2.43 -10.90
C THR A 263 -3.90 3.18 -11.95
N GLN A 264 -3.23 3.99 -12.74
CA GLN A 264 -3.70 4.59 -13.98
C GLN A 264 -2.78 4.22 -15.17
N SER A 265 -1.88 3.28 -14.97
CA SER A 265 -0.91 2.87 -15.98
C SER A 265 -1.44 1.73 -16.85
N VAL A 266 -1.66 2.03 -18.11
CA VAL A 266 -1.92 1.03 -19.15
C VAL A 266 -0.82 -0.04 -19.17
N GLY A 267 0.44 0.40 -19.03
CA GLY A 267 1.60 -0.49 -19.00
C GLY A 267 1.55 -1.49 -17.85
N LEU A 268 1.13 -1.06 -16.65
CA LEU A 268 1.01 -1.96 -15.50
C LEU A 268 -0.18 -2.91 -15.67
N VAL A 269 -1.34 -2.40 -16.09
CA VAL A 269 -2.56 -3.21 -16.30
C VAL A 269 -2.34 -4.35 -17.28
N ASN A 270 -1.55 -4.14 -18.34
CA ASN A 270 -1.24 -5.18 -19.35
C ASN A 270 -0.49 -6.40 -18.82
N HIS A 271 0.02 -6.35 -17.61
CA HIS A 271 0.69 -7.48 -16.98
C HIS A 271 -0.24 -8.37 -16.16
N PHE A 272 -1.51 -8.04 -16.03
CA PHE A 272 -2.47 -8.77 -15.18
C PHE A 272 -3.61 -9.37 -16.00
N GLU A 273 -4.29 -10.34 -15.43
CA GLU A 273 -5.44 -10.97 -16.02
C GLU A 273 -6.75 -10.20 -15.72
N PRO A 274 -7.82 -10.33 -16.51
CA PRO A 274 -9.10 -9.65 -16.25
C PRO A 274 -9.60 -9.83 -14.81
N HIS A 275 -9.50 -11.02 -14.27
CA HIS A 275 -9.97 -11.33 -12.92
C HIS A 275 -9.17 -10.64 -11.79
N ASP A 276 -7.96 -10.12 -12.09
CA ASP A 276 -7.18 -9.31 -11.15
C ASP A 276 -7.63 -7.84 -11.15
N ILE A 277 -8.37 -7.40 -12.16
CA ILE A 277 -8.71 -6.01 -12.38
C ILE A 277 -10.08 -5.67 -11.81
N ILE A 278 -10.12 -4.58 -11.04
CA ILE A 278 -11.36 -3.93 -10.60
C ILE A 278 -11.40 -2.53 -11.20
N THR A 279 -12.37 -2.28 -12.07
CA THR A 279 -12.63 -0.95 -12.61
C THR A 279 -13.41 -0.10 -11.61
N VAL A 280 -13.16 1.20 -11.62
CA VAL A 280 -13.82 2.17 -10.75
C VAL A 280 -14.44 3.26 -11.59
N ASP A 281 -15.78 3.34 -11.56
CA ASP A 281 -16.55 4.35 -12.25
C ASP A 281 -17.28 5.28 -11.28
N ARG A 282 -17.79 6.37 -11.83
CA ARG A 282 -18.68 7.27 -11.09
C ARG A 282 -20.08 7.19 -11.69
N LYS A 283 -21.00 6.58 -10.95
CA LYS A 283 -22.44 6.52 -11.29
C LYS A 283 -23.22 7.24 -10.20
N GLU A 284 -24.16 8.09 -10.60
CA GLU A 284 -25.04 8.82 -9.66
C GLU A 284 -24.28 9.49 -8.50
N MET A 285 -23.16 10.13 -8.85
CA MET A 285 -22.23 10.79 -7.90
C MET A 285 -21.53 9.86 -6.89
N GLN A 286 -21.66 8.54 -7.02
CA GLN A 286 -21.00 7.53 -6.19
C GLN A 286 -19.93 6.78 -6.99
N SER A 287 -18.89 6.29 -6.28
CA SER A 287 -17.90 5.39 -6.88
C SER A 287 -18.46 3.97 -6.89
N THR A 288 -18.47 3.35 -8.05
CA THR A 288 -18.87 1.95 -8.22
C THR A 288 -17.64 1.12 -8.62
N PHE A 289 -17.51 -0.05 -8.02
CA PHE A 289 -16.41 -0.98 -8.25
C PHE A 289 -16.92 -2.21 -8.95
N GLN A 290 -16.27 -2.63 -10.03
CA GLN A 290 -16.66 -3.80 -10.80
C GLN A 290 -15.42 -4.62 -11.17
N ARG A 291 -15.37 -5.87 -10.74
CA ARG A 291 -14.36 -6.82 -11.20
C ARG A 291 -14.63 -7.17 -12.65
N LEU A 292 -13.58 -7.24 -13.46
CA LEU A 292 -13.73 -7.64 -14.85
C LEU A 292 -14.05 -9.13 -14.95
N ASP A 293 -14.98 -9.45 -15.85
CA ASP A 293 -15.28 -10.80 -16.23
C ASP A 293 -14.47 -11.19 -17.46
N GLY A 294 -13.51 -12.10 -17.27
CA GLY A 294 -12.65 -12.57 -18.36
C GLY A 294 -13.42 -13.26 -19.48
N SER A 295 -14.51 -13.98 -19.16
CA SER A 295 -15.32 -14.66 -20.15
C SER A 295 -16.04 -13.71 -21.11
N ALA A 296 -16.47 -12.55 -20.59
CA ALA A 296 -17.09 -11.51 -21.41
C ALA A 296 -16.08 -10.77 -22.31
N LEU A 297 -14.78 -10.88 -22.02
CA LEU A 297 -13.70 -10.21 -22.73
C LEU A 297 -12.91 -11.15 -23.65
N GLU A 298 -13.16 -12.45 -23.62
CA GLU A 298 -12.35 -13.48 -24.31
C GLU A 298 -12.14 -13.14 -25.79
N HIS A 299 -13.20 -12.83 -26.52
CA HIS A 299 -13.12 -12.44 -27.93
C HIS A 299 -12.27 -11.15 -28.18
N TRP A 300 -12.36 -10.18 -27.25
CA TRP A 300 -11.59 -8.96 -27.39
C TRP A 300 -10.11 -9.13 -27.07
N LEU A 301 -9.78 -10.06 -26.18
CA LEU A 301 -8.41 -10.34 -25.74
C LEU A 301 -7.61 -11.14 -26.77
N GLU A 302 -8.26 -11.68 -27.80
CA GLU A 302 -7.58 -12.29 -28.96
C GLU A 302 -6.80 -11.23 -29.77
N ASP A 303 -7.36 -10.01 -29.87
CA ASP A 303 -6.82 -8.92 -30.72
C ASP A 303 -6.24 -7.74 -29.93
N TYR A 304 -6.65 -7.54 -28.67
CA TYR A 304 -6.31 -6.38 -27.87
C TYR A 304 -5.83 -6.75 -26.48
N SER A 305 -4.85 -5.99 -25.98
CA SER A 305 -4.45 -6.06 -24.57
C SER A 305 -5.50 -5.38 -23.65
N LEU A 306 -5.50 -5.71 -22.36
CA LEU A 306 -6.39 -5.10 -21.36
C LEU A 306 -6.28 -3.58 -21.33
N GLY A 307 -5.06 -3.06 -21.42
CA GLY A 307 -4.83 -1.62 -21.45
C GLY A 307 -5.35 -0.95 -22.72
N GLU A 308 -5.33 -1.62 -23.87
CA GLU A 308 -5.96 -1.11 -25.10
C GLU A 308 -7.48 -1.11 -24.98
N LEU A 309 -8.07 -2.18 -24.43
CA LEU A 309 -9.51 -2.24 -24.16
C LEU A 309 -9.94 -1.10 -23.21
N TRP A 310 -9.12 -0.84 -22.18
CA TRP A 310 -9.36 0.28 -21.28
C TRP A 310 -9.22 1.63 -22.01
N THR A 311 -8.16 1.86 -22.78
CA THR A 311 -7.94 3.11 -23.52
C THR A 311 -9.05 3.38 -24.55
N LYS A 312 -9.57 2.33 -25.15
CA LYS A 312 -10.70 2.39 -26.12
C LYS A 312 -12.08 2.51 -25.44
N SER A 313 -12.14 2.57 -24.09
CA SER A 313 -13.38 2.60 -23.31
C SER A 313 -14.31 1.40 -23.55
N ILE A 314 -13.75 0.26 -23.96
CA ILE A 314 -14.48 -1.01 -24.09
C ILE A 314 -14.74 -1.60 -22.71
N ILE A 315 -13.78 -1.45 -21.80
CA ILE A 315 -13.95 -1.73 -20.38
C ILE A 315 -14.11 -0.39 -19.63
N ASN A 316 -14.86 -0.45 -18.53
CA ASN A 316 -15.17 0.69 -17.68
C ASN A 316 -13.93 1.25 -16.96
N GLY A 317 -14.05 2.39 -16.29
CA GLY A 317 -12.99 3.00 -15.48
C GLY A 317 -12.25 4.17 -16.16
N GLN A 318 -12.71 4.61 -17.35
CA GLN A 318 -12.24 5.83 -18.01
C GLN A 318 -13.04 7.05 -17.56
N PRO A 319 -12.43 8.24 -17.46
CA PRO A 319 -13.17 9.47 -17.29
C PRO A 319 -14.08 9.68 -18.50
N THR A 320 -15.40 9.67 -18.32
CA THR A 320 -16.34 10.10 -19.37
C THR A 320 -16.16 11.59 -19.59
N LEU A 321 -15.68 11.96 -20.76
CA LEU A 321 -15.76 13.34 -21.25
C LEU A 321 -17.26 13.66 -21.40
N ARG A 322 -17.74 14.61 -20.62
CA ARG A 322 -19.08 15.18 -20.74
C ARG A 322 -19.06 16.30 -21.79
#